data_fde46b9d568d9858e34a575b02b508e7
#
_entry.id   fde46b9d568d9858e34a575b02b508e7
#
_cell.length_a   1.000
_cell.length_b   1.000
_cell.length_c   1.000
_cell.angle_alpha   90.00
_cell.angle_beta   90.00
_cell.angle_gamma   90.00
#
_symmetry.space_group_name_H-M   'P 1'
#
loop_
_entity.id
_entity.type
_entity.pdbx_description
1 polymer ?
#
loop_
_entity_poly.entity_id
_entity_poly.type
_entity_poly.pdbx_seq_one_letter_code
_entity_poly.pdbx_strand_id
1 'polypeptide(L)'
;GQESLAVAGNIFLGQTEAPLLVKGYLNKMNKSEYFLLMTGGMATVAGSVLAAYIGFLGGDDPIQRIEVAKNLIIASVMAAPGAIVISKLMFPQTEKVDKNIEISSEVTGTNLLSAINNGTRDGIKMAVNVGAMLLVFLALIALVNGVFYQIAEVFGLNDWIQQNTIYEAFSLELILGYLFAPLMWLIGVATEDITLMGQLLGVKLAASEFVAYIELASLKDIGSAVHLTYQKSVIMATIMLCGFANFASIGIQIGGIGILAPGKSKLLTEIGFKAMIAGTLVSLLSATFVGMLLG
;
A
#
# COMPACT_ATOMS: atom_id res chain seq x y z
N GLY A 1 -6.18 -10.66 21.73
CA GLY A 1 -6.82 -11.81 21.11
C GLY A 1 -6.47 -11.95 19.64
N GLN A 2 -7.40 -12.51 18.88
CA GLN A 2 -7.23 -12.76 17.43
C GLN A 2 -6.87 -11.51 16.62
N GLU A 3 -7.45 -10.36 16.95
CA GLU A 3 -7.13 -9.08 16.30
C GLU A 3 -5.66 -8.70 16.48
N SER A 4 -5.14 -8.82 17.71
CA SER A 4 -3.74 -8.47 18.01
C SER A 4 -2.77 -9.41 17.28
N LEU A 5 -3.14 -10.70 17.15
CA LEU A 5 -2.35 -11.69 16.42
C LEU A 5 -2.32 -11.36 14.93
N ALA A 6 -3.47 -11.02 14.33
CA ALA A 6 -3.55 -10.65 12.94
C ALA A 6 -2.74 -9.39 12.63
N VAL A 7 -2.86 -8.35 13.47
CA VAL A 7 -2.14 -7.08 13.30
C VAL A 7 -0.63 -7.26 13.49
N ALA A 8 -0.21 -8.03 14.50
CA ALA A 8 1.22 -8.33 14.72
C ALA A 8 1.80 -9.16 13.56
N GLY A 9 1.02 -10.11 13.03
CA GLY A 9 1.41 -10.88 11.86
C GLY A 9 1.61 -10.02 10.62
N ASN A 10 0.75 -9.02 10.41
CA ASN A 10 0.82 -8.09 9.28
C ASN A 10 2.10 -7.24 9.24
N ILE A 11 2.87 -7.13 10.33
CA ILE A 11 4.15 -6.40 10.32
C ILE A 11 5.15 -7.05 9.33
N PHE A 12 5.09 -8.37 9.18
CA PHE A 12 6.04 -9.13 8.37
C PHE A 12 5.38 -9.96 7.26
N LEU A 13 4.12 -10.33 7.46
CA LEU A 13 3.36 -11.14 6.51
C LEU A 13 2.52 -10.26 5.59
N GLY A 14 2.31 -10.74 4.38
CA GLY A 14 1.44 -10.05 3.43
C GLY A 14 -0.05 -10.12 3.80
N GLN A 15 -0.82 -9.33 3.10
CA GLN A 15 -2.28 -9.21 3.30
C GLN A 15 -3.06 -10.52 3.05
N THR A 16 -2.47 -11.50 2.40
CA THR A 16 -3.05 -12.83 2.13
C THR A 16 -2.56 -13.88 3.13
N GLU A 17 -1.36 -13.71 3.67
CA GLU A 17 -0.75 -14.65 4.61
C GLU A 17 -1.17 -14.40 6.06
N ALA A 18 -1.31 -13.15 6.47
CA ALA A 18 -1.72 -12.82 7.84
C ALA A 18 -3.11 -13.37 8.22
N PRO A 19 -4.13 -13.39 7.34
CA PRO A 19 -5.40 -14.07 7.62
C PRO A 19 -5.27 -15.55 7.92
N LEU A 20 -4.24 -16.24 7.42
CA LEU A 20 -3.98 -17.65 7.72
C LEU A 20 -3.65 -17.87 9.20
N LEU A 21 -2.97 -16.92 9.87
CA LEU A 21 -2.69 -16.99 11.30
C LEU A 21 -3.95 -17.04 12.17
N VAL A 22 -5.01 -16.43 11.66
CA VAL A 22 -6.29 -16.31 12.38
C VAL A 22 -7.41 -17.13 11.72
N LYS A 23 -7.06 -18.08 10.84
CA LYS A 23 -8.02 -18.88 10.06
C LYS A 23 -9.07 -19.53 10.95
N GLY A 24 -8.68 -20.14 12.07
CA GLY A 24 -9.60 -20.80 13.01
C GLY A 24 -10.62 -19.86 13.67
N TYR A 25 -10.40 -18.54 13.60
CA TYR A 25 -11.27 -17.53 14.22
C TYR A 25 -12.14 -16.80 13.21
N LEU A 26 -11.80 -16.83 11.90
CA LEU A 26 -12.47 -16.05 10.87
C LEU A 26 -14.00 -16.20 10.91
N ASN A 27 -14.51 -17.41 11.04
CA ASN A 27 -15.97 -17.63 11.04
C ASN A 27 -16.68 -16.97 12.23
N LYS A 28 -15.99 -16.79 13.36
CA LYS A 28 -16.51 -16.19 14.59
C LYS A 28 -16.28 -14.68 14.66
N MET A 29 -15.43 -14.11 13.78
CA MET A 29 -15.14 -12.68 13.72
C MET A 29 -16.38 -11.86 13.34
N ASN A 30 -16.57 -10.73 14.02
CA ASN A 30 -17.57 -9.72 13.70
C ASN A 30 -17.08 -8.70 12.66
N LYS A 31 -17.94 -7.76 12.27
CA LYS A 31 -17.66 -6.77 11.24
C LYS A 31 -16.45 -5.87 11.59
N SER A 32 -16.34 -5.42 12.84
CA SER A 32 -15.22 -4.57 13.30
C SER A 32 -13.88 -5.32 13.27
N GLU A 33 -13.89 -6.62 13.60
CA GLU A 33 -12.69 -7.46 13.55
C GLU A 33 -12.23 -7.74 12.11
N TYR A 34 -13.18 -8.02 11.19
CA TYR A 34 -12.87 -8.13 9.76
C TYR A 34 -12.36 -6.82 9.18
N PHE A 35 -12.94 -5.70 9.60
CA PHE A 35 -12.47 -4.39 9.15
C PHE A 35 -11.04 -4.11 9.58
N LEU A 36 -10.69 -4.45 10.83
CA LEU A 36 -9.31 -4.34 11.31
C LEU A 36 -8.36 -5.30 10.56
N LEU A 37 -8.78 -6.54 10.31
CA LEU A 37 -7.99 -7.52 9.55
C LEU A 37 -7.65 -6.99 8.16
N MET A 38 -8.64 -6.47 7.43
CA MET A 38 -8.46 -5.90 6.10
C MET A 38 -7.63 -4.61 6.13
N THR A 39 -7.90 -3.72 7.10
CA THR A 39 -7.14 -2.47 7.27
C THR A 39 -5.66 -2.77 7.56
N GLY A 40 -5.37 -3.71 8.45
CA GLY A 40 -4.02 -4.14 8.77
C GLY A 40 -3.27 -4.67 7.55
N GLY A 41 -3.91 -5.55 6.77
CA GLY A 41 -3.33 -6.08 5.54
C GLY A 41 -3.07 -5.01 4.47
N MET A 42 -3.92 -3.98 4.39
CA MET A 42 -3.74 -2.86 3.45
C MET A 42 -2.74 -1.80 3.95
N ALA A 43 -2.56 -1.69 5.26
CA ALA A 43 -1.64 -0.71 5.85
C ALA A 43 -0.17 -1.16 5.86
N THR A 44 0.10 -2.44 5.67
CA THR A 44 1.44 -3.04 5.75
C THR A 44 1.87 -3.63 4.41
N VAL A 45 3.14 -3.99 4.30
CA VAL A 45 3.70 -4.72 3.16
C VAL A 45 4.28 -6.05 3.61
N ALA A 46 4.30 -7.04 2.71
CA ALA A 46 4.98 -8.31 2.97
C ALA A 46 6.50 -8.10 3.02
N GLY A 47 7.17 -8.77 3.95
CA GLY A 47 8.63 -8.71 4.09
C GLY A 47 9.39 -9.11 2.82
N SER A 48 8.83 -10.02 2.01
CA SER A 48 9.39 -10.42 0.71
C SER A 48 9.41 -9.28 -0.31
N VAL A 49 8.36 -8.44 -0.34
CA VAL A 49 8.26 -7.30 -1.26
C VAL A 49 9.10 -6.12 -0.77
N LEU A 50 9.27 -6.00 0.54
CA LEU A 50 10.10 -4.97 1.17
C LEU A 50 11.55 -5.01 0.65
N ALA A 51 12.09 -6.21 0.39
CA ALA A 51 13.42 -6.39 -0.20
C ALA A 51 13.52 -5.74 -1.61
N ALA A 52 12.47 -5.81 -2.42
CA ALA A 52 12.44 -5.17 -3.72
C ALA A 52 12.47 -3.63 -3.60
N TYR A 53 11.71 -3.07 -2.67
CA TYR A 53 11.68 -1.61 -2.45
C TYR A 53 13.02 -1.08 -1.93
N ILE A 54 13.72 -1.84 -1.09
CA ILE A 54 15.10 -1.53 -0.68
C ILE A 54 16.02 -1.47 -1.90
N GLY A 55 15.84 -2.42 -2.84
CA GLY A 55 16.60 -2.42 -4.09
C GLY A 55 16.34 -1.19 -4.96
N PHE A 56 15.06 -0.82 -5.16
CA PHE A 56 14.68 0.35 -5.98
C PHE A 56 15.18 1.67 -5.40
N LEU A 57 15.01 1.87 -4.10
CA LEU A 57 15.37 3.12 -3.45
C LEU A 57 16.84 3.18 -3.01
N GLY A 58 17.44 2.07 -2.65
CA GLY A 58 18.82 2.00 -2.17
C GLY A 58 19.86 1.88 -3.30
N GLY A 59 19.44 1.49 -4.52
CA GLY A 59 20.33 1.28 -5.64
C GLY A 59 21.47 0.31 -5.29
N ASP A 60 22.70 0.63 -5.68
CA ASP A 60 23.89 -0.18 -5.39
C ASP A 60 24.65 0.25 -4.12
N ASP A 61 24.24 1.35 -3.46
CA ASP A 61 24.87 1.86 -2.26
C ASP A 61 24.39 1.10 -1.00
N PRO A 62 25.29 0.36 -0.31
CA PRO A 62 24.93 -0.39 0.90
C PRO A 62 24.42 0.50 2.03
N ILE A 63 24.89 1.73 2.16
CA ILE A 63 24.47 2.66 3.21
C ILE A 63 23.04 3.12 2.96
N GLN A 64 22.74 3.53 1.73
CA GLN A 64 21.39 3.91 1.33
C GLN A 64 20.40 2.74 1.50
N ARG A 65 20.80 1.51 1.14
CA ARG A 65 19.96 0.31 1.37
C ARG A 65 19.59 0.11 2.84
N ILE A 66 20.54 0.33 3.75
CA ILE A 66 20.30 0.23 5.19
C ILE A 66 19.32 1.31 5.65
N GLU A 67 19.48 2.55 5.20
CA GLU A 67 18.58 3.65 5.56
C GLU A 67 17.16 3.43 5.04
N VAL A 68 17.01 3.02 3.79
CA VAL A 68 15.71 2.67 3.21
C VAL A 68 15.08 1.51 3.97
N ALA A 69 15.84 0.46 4.30
CA ALA A 69 15.36 -0.67 5.08
C ALA A 69 14.84 -0.24 6.45
N LYS A 70 15.56 0.65 7.16
CA LYS A 70 15.10 1.22 8.45
C LYS A 70 13.76 1.93 8.29
N ASN A 71 13.61 2.80 7.29
CA ASN A 71 12.40 3.56 7.05
C ASN A 71 11.20 2.64 6.76
N LEU A 72 11.40 1.60 5.95
CA LEU A 72 10.36 0.63 5.61
C LEU A 72 9.96 -0.24 6.80
N ILE A 73 10.91 -0.66 7.63
CA ILE A 73 10.62 -1.41 8.86
C ILE A 73 9.87 -0.52 9.86
N ILE A 74 10.28 0.74 10.02
CA ILE A 74 9.57 1.73 10.85
C ILE A 74 8.13 1.88 10.37
N ALA A 75 7.92 2.02 9.06
CA ALA A 75 6.58 2.13 8.48
C ALA A 75 5.71 0.91 8.81
N SER A 76 6.23 -0.32 8.62
CA SER A 76 5.51 -1.56 8.94
C SER A 76 5.16 -1.69 10.42
N VAL A 77 6.10 -1.34 11.32
CA VAL A 77 5.87 -1.39 12.76
C VAL A 77 4.85 -0.33 13.20
N MET A 78 4.94 0.89 12.65
CA MET A 78 3.98 1.97 12.94
C MET A 78 2.59 1.67 12.38
N ALA A 79 2.50 0.96 11.25
CA ALA A 79 1.22 0.60 10.65
C ALA A 79 0.38 -0.30 11.56
N ALA A 80 0.98 -1.16 12.37
CA ALA A 80 0.27 -2.07 13.26
C ALA A 80 -0.62 -1.32 14.29
N PRO A 81 -0.10 -0.47 15.19
CA PRO A 81 -0.95 0.34 16.07
C PRO A 81 -1.83 1.34 15.30
N GLY A 82 -1.34 1.92 14.20
CA GLY A 82 -2.11 2.81 13.34
C GLY A 82 -3.36 2.14 12.77
N ALA A 83 -3.26 0.89 12.32
CA ALA A 83 -4.39 0.11 11.83
C ALA A 83 -5.45 -0.13 12.91
N ILE A 84 -5.04 -0.39 14.16
CA ILE A 84 -5.97 -0.54 15.27
C ILE A 84 -6.71 0.77 15.52
N VAL A 85 -5.98 1.90 15.62
CA VAL A 85 -6.58 3.21 15.89
C VAL A 85 -7.56 3.60 14.79
N ILE A 86 -7.13 3.62 13.54
CA ILE A 86 -7.96 4.07 12.41
C ILE A 86 -9.15 3.13 12.21
N SER A 87 -8.95 1.81 12.27
CA SER A 87 -10.05 0.87 12.08
C SER A 87 -11.11 0.98 13.17
N LYS A 88 -10.72 1.18 14.44
CA LYS A 88 -11.68 1.31 15.55
C LYS A 88 -12.34 2.70 15.60
N LEU A 89 -11.72 3.74 15.05
CA LEU A 89 -12.38 5.03 14.83
C LEU A 89 -13.45 4.94 13.73
N MET A 90 -13.18 4.21 12.62
CA MET A 90 -14.12 4.07 11.52
C MET A 90 -15.21 3.02 11.78
N PHE A 91 -14.86 1.93 12.47
CA PHE A 91 -15.76 0.84 12.85
C PHE A 91 -15.53 0.42 14.31
N PRO A 92 -16.14 1.12 15.27
CA PRO A 92 -16.01 0.80 16.69
C PRO A 92 -16.44 -0.63 17.01
N GLN A 93 -15.79 -1.23 17.99
CA GLN A 93 -16.13 -2.55 18.49
C GLN A 93 -17.34 -2.44 19.44
N THR A 94 -18.53 -2.69 18.94
CA THR A 94 -19.80 -2.65 19.71
C THR A 94 -20.31 -4.04 20.11
N GLU A 95 -19.82 -5.08 19.43
CA GLU A 95 -20.20 -6.46 19.69
C GLU A 95 -19.25 -7.14 20.67
N LYS A 96 -19.73 -8.18 21.36
CA LYS A 96 -18.88 -8.98 22.26
C LYS A 96 -17.85 -9.77 21.44
N VAL A 97 -16.59 -9.66 21.83
CA VAL A 97 -15.50 -10.45 21.25
C VAL A 97 -15.47 -11.84 21.88
N ASP A 98 -15.44 -12.88 21.06
CA ASP A 98 -15.18 -14.23 21.55
C ASP A 98 -13.73 -14.35 22.01
N LYS A 99 -13.55 -14.64 23.31
CA LYS A 99 -12.23 -14.76 23.92
C LYS A 99 -11.68 -16.19 23.91
N ASN A 100 -12.48 -17.15 23.46
CA ASN A 100 -12.06 -18.55 23.40
C ASN A 100 -11.15 -18.77 22.19
N ILE A 101 -9.89 -19.04 22.47
CA ILE A 101 -8.87 -19.29 21.46
C ILE A 101 -8.82 -20.79 21.23
N GLU A 102 -9.49 -21.28 20.21
CA GLU A 102 -9.29 -22.63 19.71
C GLU A 102 -8.13 -22.60 18.71
N ILE A 103 -6.99 -23.19 19.09
CA ILE A 103 -5.84 -23.30 18.18
C ILE A 103 -6.24 -24.29 17.07
N SER A 104 -6.36 -23.75 15.83
CA SER A 104 -6.60 -24.60 14.66
C SER A 104 -5.39 -25.50 14.43
N SER A 105 -5.60 -26.81 14.41
CA SER A 105 -4.57 -27.81 14.10
C SER A 105 -4.44 -28.14 12.61
N GLU A 106 -4.98 -27.29 11.72
CA GLU A 106 -4.84 -27.52 10.28
C GLU A 106 -3.37 -27.37 9.85
N VAL A 107 -2.80 -28.50 9.47
CA VAL A 107 -1.40 -28.62 8.99
C VAL A 107 -1.37 -28.22 7.52
N THR A 108 -0.60 -27.19 7.17
CA THR A 108 -0.43 -26.68 5.79
C THR A 108 0.37 -27.63 4.88
N GLY A 109 0.92 -28.72 5.41
CA GLY A 109 1.64 -29.75 4.68
C GLY A 109 1.91 -30.96 5.57
N THR A 110 1.91 -32.17 4.99
CA THR A 110 2.11 -33.43 5.71
C THR A 110 3.57 -33.62 6.16
N ASN A 111 4.53 -32.90 5.55
CA ASN A 111 5.94 -32.90 5.91
C ASN A 111 6.65 -31.64 5.39
N LEU A 112 7.92 -31.44 5.79
CA LEU A 112 8.74 -30.29 5.42
C LEU A 112 8.87 -30.11 3.89
N LEU A 113 9.07 -31.19 3.14
CA LEU A 113 9.22 -31.16 1.69
C LEU A 113 7.91 -30.74 1.02
N SER A 114 6.76 -31.20 1.52
CA SER A 114 5.44 -30.78 1.05
C SER A 114 5.21 -29.27 1.29
N ALA A 115 5.58 -28.77 2.46
CA ALA A 115 5.47 -27.35 2.78
C ALA A 115 6.37 -26.48 1.87
N ILE A 116 7.62 -26.91 1.63
CA ILE A 116 8.54 -26.22 0.71
C ILE A 116 7.97 -26.23 -0.73
N ASN A 117 7.50 -27.36 -1.21
CA ASN A 117 6.94 -27.48 -2.56
C ASN A 117 5.71 -26.58 -2.75
N ASN A 118 4.79 -26.58 -1.78
CA ASN A 118 3.60 -25.72 -1.82
C ASN A 118 3.99 -24.24 -1.79
N GLY A 119 4.89 -23.85 -0.89
CA GLY A 119 5.39 -22.48 -0.81
C GLY A 119 6.09 -22.01 -2.08
N THR A 120 6.91 -22.85 -2.69
CA THR A 120 7.58 -22.54 -3.97
C THR A 120 6.56 -22.34 -5.10
N ARG A 121 5.57 -23.25 -5.20
CA ARG A 121 4.52 -23.15 -6.22
C ARG A 121 3.68 -21.90 -6.08
N ASP A 122 3.31 -21.55 -4.85
CA ASP A 122 2.51 -20.36 -4.58
C ASP A 122 3.32 -19.07 -4.79
N GLY A 123 4.60 -19.07 -4.41
CA GLY A 123 5.52 -17.97 -4.67
C GLY A 123 5.74 -17.68 -6.16
N ILE A 124 5.93 -18.72 -6.99
CA ILE A 124 6.06 -18.56 -8.46
C ILE A 124 4.77 -17.97 -9.05
N LYS A 125 3.60 -18.50 -8.67
CA LYS A 125 2.32 -17.98 -9.15
C LYS A 125 2.15 -16.51 -8.78
N MET A 126 2.49 -16.14 -7.54
CA MET A 126 2.41 -14.75 -7.07
C MET A 126 3.36 -13.86 -7.87
N ALA A 127 4.61 -14.25 -8.08
CA ALA A 127 5.58 -13.48 -8.85
C ALA A 127 5.12 -13.23 -10.30
N VAL A 128 4.60 -14.26 -10.97
CA VAL A 128 4.06 -14.14 -12.33
C VAL A 128 2.84 -13.21 -12.36
N ASN A 129 1.92 -13.35 -11.40
CA ASN A 129 0.74 -12.49 -11.32
C ASN A 129 1.11 -11.03 -11.07
N VAL A 130 2.04 -10.76 -10.15
CA VAL A 130 2.54 -9.39 -9.89
C VAL A 130 3.17 -8.80 -11.15
N GLY A 131 4.06 -9.55 -11.84
CA GLY A 131 4.67 -9.11 -13.09
C GLY A 131 3.64 -8.81 -14.18
N ALA A 132 2.64 -9.68 -14.36
CA ALA A 132 1.56 -9.47 -15.32
C ALA A 132 0.70 -8.25 -14.98
N MET A 133 0.35 -8.06 -13.68
CA MET A 133 -0.41 -6.90 -13.24
C MET A 133 0.36 -5.59 -13.45
N LEU A 134 1.65 -5.56 -13.16
CA LEU A 134 2.50 -4.38 -13.42
C LEU A 134 2.48 -3.99 -14.89
N LEU A 135 2.66 -4.97 -15.79
CA LEU A 135 2.60 -4.74 -17.24
C LEU A 135 1.26 -4.15 -17.68
N VAL A 136 0.15 -4.73 -17.18
CA VAL A 136 -1.20 -4.27 -17.51
C VAL A 136 -1.45 -2.86 -16.96
N PHE A 137 -1.08 -2.58 -15.70
CA PHE A 137 -1.30 -1.24 -15.12
C PHE A 137 -0.46 -0.17 -15.80
N LEU A 138 0.81 -0.43 -16.09
CA LEU A 138 1.66 0.50 -16.83
C LEU A 138 1.10 0.78 -18.23
N ALA A 139 0.61 -0.26 -18.92
CA ALA A 139 -0.02 -0.11 -20.24
C ALA A 139 -1.33 0.68 -20.15
N LEU A 140 -2.15 0.47 -19.12
CA LEU A 140 -3.39 1.22 -18.89
C LEU A 140 -3.11 2.68 -18.56
N ILE A 141 -2.13 2.97 -17.72
CA ILE A 141 -1.71 4.36 -17.42
C ILE A 141 -1.23 5.04 -18.70
N ALA A 142 -0.38 4.39 -19.48
CA ALA A 142 0.10 4.92 -20.77
C ALA A 142 -1.05 5.18 -21.76
N LEU A 143 -2.03 4.26 -21.83
CA LEU A 143 -3.22 4.42 -22.66
C LEU A 143 -4.05 5.63 -22.21
N VAL A 144 -4.33 5.76 -20.92
CA VAL A 144 -5.08 6.88 -20.33
C VAL A 144 -4.36 8.19 -20.59
N ASN A 145 -3.04 8.24 -20.36
CA ASN A 145 -2.23 9.41 -20.63
C ASN A 145 -2.21 9.77 -22.11
N GLY A 146 -2.15 8.79 -23.01
CA GLY A 146 -2.26 9.01 -24.45
C GLY A 146 -3.59 9.65 -24.85
N VAL A 147 -4.70 9.19 -24.26
CA VAL A 147 -6.03 9.80 -24.50
C VAL A 147 -6.10 11.22 -23.93
N PHE A 148 -5.60 11.44 -22.71
CA PHE A 148 -5.56 12.76 -22.09
C PHE A 148 -4.71 13.76 -22.87
N TYR A 149 -3.53 13.32 -23.33
CA TYR A 149 -2.66 14.12 -24.19
C TYR A 149 -3.38 14.59 -25.45
N GLN A 150 -4.03 13.67 -26.18
CA GLN A 150 -4.75 14.00 -27.41
C GLN A 150 -5.91 14.98 -27.20
N ILE A 151 -6.66 14.78 -26.10
CA ILE A 151 -7.76 15.71 -25.76
C ILE A 151 -7.19 17.10 -25.46
N ALA A 152 -6.14 17.18 -24.63
CA ALA A 152 -5.54 18.46 -24.25
C ALA A 152 -4.88 19.18 -25.44
N GLU A 153 -4.31 18.42 -26.39
CA GLU A 153 -3.67 18.96 -27.58
C GLU A 153 -4.69 19.71 -28.48
N VAL A 154 -5.90 19.15 -28.65
CA VAL A 154 -6.98 19.78 -29.42
C VAL A 154 -7.36 21.15 -28.86
N PHE A 155 -7.22 21.37 -27.55
CA PHE A 155 -7.53 22.62 -26.86
C PHE A 155 -6.31 23.51 -26.60
N GLY A 156 -5.12 23.12 -27.03
CA GLY A 156 -3.86 23.83 -26.73
C GLY A 156 -3.49 23.87 -25.22
N LEU A 157 -4.01 22.91 -24.43
CA LEU A 157 -3.79 22.87 -22.99
C LEU A 157 -2.40 22.34 -22.62
N ASN A 158 -1.79 21.50 -23.46
CA ASN A 158 -0.47 20.93 -23.16
C ASN A 158 0.62 22.00 -23.06
N ASP A 159 0.61 22.97 -23.98
CA ASP A 159 1.56 24.11 -23.97
C ASP A 159 1.41 24.95 -22.69
N TRP A 160 0.15 25.18 -22.27
CA TRP A 160 -0.11 25.93 -21.04
C TRP A 160 0.36 25.15 -19.80
N ILE A 161 0.10 23.84 -19.75
CA ILE A 161 0.52 22.94 -18.65
C ILE A 161 2.06 22.95 -18.54
N GLN A 162 2.76 22.77 -19.64
CA GLN A 162 4.21 22.75 -19.68
C GLN A 162 4.83 24.07 -19.21
N GLN A 163 4.20 25.21 -19.51
CA GLN A 163 4.71 26.54 -19.10
C GLN A 163 4.40 26.90 -17.65
N ASN A 164 3.30 26.35 -17.08
CA ASN A 164 2.80 26.78 -15.77
C ASN A 164 2.85 25.70 -14.68
N THR A 165 3.26 24.49 -15.01
CA THR A 165 3.35 23.37 -14.06
C THR A 165 4.64 22.61 -14.21
N ILE A 166 4.90 21.66 -13.31
CA ILE A 166 6.01 20.72 -13.38
C ILE A 166 5.78 19.57 -14.38
N TYR A 167 4.56 19.46 -14.94
CA TYR A 167 4.17 18.39 -15.83
C TYR A 167 4.34 18.79 -17.29
N GLU A 168 4.73 17.82 -18.13
CA GLU A 168 4.93 18.05 -19.57
C GLU A 168 3.63 18.16 -20.36
N ALA A 169 2.57 17.50 -19.88
CA ALA A 169 1.27 17.46 -20.55
C ALA A 169 0.14 17.09 -19.58
N PHE A 170 -1.10 17.14 -20.08
CA PHE A 170 -2.25 16.65 -19.34
C PHE A 170 -2.20 15.15 -19.18
N SER A 171 -2.08 14.67 -17.96
CA SER A 171 -1.85 13.28 -17.61
C SER A 171 -2.61 12.87 -16.34
N LEU A 172 -2.68 11.57 -16.11
CA LEU A 172 -3.26 11.01 -14.87
C LEU A 172 -2.46 11.48 -13.64
N GLU A 173 -1.15 11.54 -13.76
CA GLU A 173 -0.23 12.00 -12.71
C GLU A 173 -0.51 13.44 -12.31
N LEU A 174 -0.73 14.34 -13.29
CA LEU A 174 -1.13 15.72 -13.04
C LEU A 174 -2.44 15.77 -12.25
N ILE A 175 -3.47 15.03 -12.71
CA ILE A 175 -4.79 15.03 -12.07
C ILE A 175 -4.66 14.53 -10.62
N LEU A 176 -3.98 13.39 -10.43
CA LEU A 176 -3.79 12.79 -9.11
C LEU A 176 -2.93 13.67 -8.20
N GLY A 177 -1.89 14.30 -8.75
CA GLY A 177 -1.04 15.24 -8.04
C GLY A 177 -1.84 16.38 -7.41
N TYR A 178 -2.63 17.07 -8.20
CA TYR A 178 -3.46 18.17 -7.71
C TYR A 178 -4.64 17.71 -6.85
N LEU A 179 -5.24 16.55 -7.17
CA LEU A 179 -6.35 15.99 -6.37
C LEU A 179 -5.91 15.68 -4.94
N PHE A 180 -4.71 15.13 -4.76
CA PHE A 180 -4.18 14.76 -3.44
C PHE A 180 -3.29 15.84 -2.80
N ALA A 181 -2.98 16.93 -3.52
CA ALA A 181 -2.21 18.06 -2.99
C ALA A 181 -2.72 18.60 -1.64
N PRO A 182 -4.03 18.80 -1.42
CA PRO A 182 -4.52 19.28 -0.12
C PRO A 182 -4.22 18.31 1.03
N LEU A 183 -4.23 17.00 0.76
CA LEU A 183 -3.86 15.97 1.75
C LEU A 183 -2.36 16.04 2.08
N MET A 184 -1.51 16.25 1.07
CA MET A 184 -0.06 16.39 1.27
C MET A 184 0.27 17.63 2.09
N TRP A 185 -0.40 18.76 1.81
CA TRP A 185 -0.28 19.96 2.63
C TRP A 185 -0.69 19.69 4.08
N LEU A 186 -1.80 18.98 4.30
CA LEU A 186 -2.32 18.67 5.63
C LEU A 186 -1.35 17.81 6.47
N ILE A 187 -0.62 16.88 5.84
CA ILE A 187 0.36 16.03 6.54
C ILE A 187 1.75 16.68 6.70
N GLY A 188 1.90 17.94 6.26
CA GLY A 188 3.12 18.72 6.47
C GLY A 188 4.24 18.49 5.44
N VAL A 189 3.88 18.13 4.21
CA VAL A 189 4.80 18.10 3.07
C VAL A 189 5.18 19.53 2.68
N ALA A 190 6.44 19.75 2.31
CA ALA A 190 6.93 21.02 1.81
C ALA A 190 6.17 21.45 0.55
N THR A 191 5.91 22.76 0.42
CA THR A 191 5.02 23.32 -0.63
C THR A 191 5.48 22.95 -2.04
N GLU A 192 6.79 22.90 -2.26
CA GLU A 192 7.43 22.57 -3.52
C GLU A 192 7.18 21.12 -3.94
N ASP A 193 7.03 20.21 -2.97
CA ASP A 193 6.92 18.77 -3.19
C ASP A 193 5.47 18.25 -3.14
N ILE A 194 4.49 19.11 -2.79
CA ILE A 194 3.09 18.72 -2.55
C ILE A 194 2.49 17.97 -3.74
N THR A 195 2.67 18.46 -4.95
CA THR A 195 2.06 17.88 -6.15
C THR A 195 2.68 16.54 -6.50
N LEU A 196 4.02 16.41 -6.42
CA LEU A 196 4.73 15.16 -6.65
C LEU A 196 4.37 14.09 -5.59
N MET A 197 4.26 14.51 -4.34
CA MET A 197 3.82 13.62 -3.27
C MET A 197 2.37 13.17 -3.44
N GLY A 198 1.50 14.08 -3.90
CA GLY A 198 0.10 13.78 -4.25
C GLY A 198 0.00 12.80 -5.42
N GLN A 199 0.83 12.99 -6.45
CA GLN A 199 0.98 12.07 -7.59
C GLN A 199 1.35 10.66 -7.11
N LEU A 200 2.39 10.52 -6.29
CA LEU A 200 2.82 9.23 -5.75
C LEU A 200 1.70 8.52 -4.97
N LEU A 201 0.94 9.25 -4.15
CA LEU A 201 -0.22 8.69 -3.46
C LEU A 201 -1.29 8.23 -4.46
N GLY A 202 -1.56 9.04 -5.48
CA GLY A 202 -2.54 8.72 -6.51
C GLY A 202 -2.17 7.49 -7.31
N VAL A 203 -0.92 7.38 -7.75
CA VAL A 203 -0.39 6.21 -8.48
C VAL A 203 -0.45 4.95 -7.59
N LYS A 204 -0.10 5.06 -6.29
CA LYS A 204 -0.27 3.97 -5.33
C LYS A 204 -1.70 3.46 -5.30
N LEU A 205 -2.68 4.36 -5.19
CA LEU A 205 -4.10 4.00 -5.09
C LEU A 205 -4.66 3.42 -6.39
N ALA A 206 -4.31 4.04 -7.52
CA ALA A 206 -4.84 3.67 -8.84
C ALA A 206 -4.21 2.39 -9.40
N ALA A 207 -2.90 2.27 -9.31
CA ALA A 207 -2.13 1.15 -9.81
C ALA A 207 -1.67 0.22 -8.67
N SER A 208 -0.54 0.55 -8.06
CA SER A 208 -0.01 -0.14 -6.89
C SER A 208 1.12 0.66 -6.24
N GLU A 209 1.43 0.34 -4.99
CA GLU A 209 2.61 0.86 -4.30
C GLU A 209 3.92 0.49 -5.01
N PHE A 210 3.95 -0.65 -5.71
CA PHE A 210 5.13 -1.09 -6.45
C PHE A 210 5.48 -0.11 -7.58
N VAL A 211 4.48 0.31 -8.37
CA VAL A 211 4.62 1.33 -9.42
C VAL A 211 5.05 2.66 -8.80
N ALA A 212 4.40 3.06 -7.71
CA ALA A 212 4.73 4.30 -7.01
C ALA A 212 6.16 4.30 -6.43
N TYR A 213 6.70 3.17 -5.99
CA TYR A 213 8.10 3.07 -5.56
C TYR A 213 9.11 3.18 -6.70
N ILE A 214 8.80 2.63 -7.88
CA ILE A 214 9.62 2.82 -9.08
C ILE A 214 9.65 4.32 -9.44
N GLU A 215 8.52 4.98 -9.39
CA GLU A 215 8.40 6.41 -9.64
C GLU A 215 9.14 7.24 -8.58
N LEU A 216 8.99 6.91 -7.30
CA LEU A 216 9.77 7.55 -6.23
C LEU A 216 11.28 7.38 -6.43
N ALA A 217 11.74 6.23 -6.92
CA ALA A 217 13.15 6.02 -7.21
C ALA A 217 13.69 6.99 -8.27
N SER A 218 12.89 7.36 -9.26
CA SER A 218 13.20 8.40 -10.24
C SER A 218 13.13 9.80 -9.62
N LEU A 219 12.07 10.11 -8.85
CA LEU A 219 11.85 11.43 -8.26
C LEU A 219 12.82 11.78 -7.13
N LYS A 220 13.51 10.82 -6.55
CA LYS A 220 14.56 11.08 -5.55
C LYS A 220 15.90 11.44 -6.16
N ASP A 221 16.10 11.23 -7.46
CA ASP A 221 17.34 11.55 -8.16
C ASP A 221 17.40 13.05 -8.47
N ILE A 222 18.27 13.76 -7.75
CA ILE A 222 18.50 15.20 -7.90
C ILE A 222 19.01 15.56 -9.32
N GLY A 223 19.56 14.59 -10.05
CA GLY A 223 19.98 14.77 -11.45
C GLY A 223 18.80 14.79 -12.45
N SER A 224 17.63 14.37 -12.04
CA SER A 224 16.42 14.37 -12.86
C SER A 224 15.83 15.78 -12.99
N ALA A 225 15.28 16.10 -14.17
CA ALA A 225 14.64 17.39 -14.41
C ALA A 225 13.47 17.67 -13.44
N VAL A 226 12.74 16.61 -13.05
CA VAL A 226 11.67 16.63 -12.05
C VAL A 226 12.09 15.73 -10.90
N HIS A 227 12.21 16.29 -9.70
CA HIS A 227 12.64 15.56 -8.50
C HIS A 227 12.04 16.19 -7.24
N LEU A 228 11.99 15.41 -6.15
CA LEU A 228 11.62 15.91 -4.82
C LEU A 228 12.75 16.80 -4.29
N THR A 229 12.38 17.99 -3.85
CA THR A 229 13.31 19.03 -3.39
C THR A 229 13.96 18.69 -2.06
N TYR A 230 13.18 18.07 -1.15
CA TYR A 230 13.60 17.85 0.23
C TYR A 230 13.75 16.36 0.55
N GLN A 231 14.84 16.03 1.23
CA GLN A 231 15.07 14.67 1.75
C GLN A 231 13.95 14.22 2.71
N LYS A 232 13.38 15.16 3.46
CA LYS A 232 12.19 14.93 4.29
C LYS A 232 11.03 14.36 3.46
N SER A 233 10.74 14.95 2.29
CA SER A 233 9.68 14.49 1.38
C SER A 233 9.96 13.07 0.87
N VAL A 234 11.22 12.76 0.53
CA VAL A 234 11.61 11.40 0.12
C VAL A 234 11.35 10.37 1.22
N ILE A 235 11.70 10.68 2.48
CA ILE A 235 11.46 9.80 3.62
C ILE A 235 9.96 9.66 3.89
N MET A 236 9.21 10.77 3.90
CA MET A 236 7.77 10.76 4.05
C MET A 236 7.09 9.95 2.94
N ALA A 237 7.51 10.10 1.68
CA ALA A 237 7.03 9.31 0.55
C ALA A 237 7.30 7.82 0.76
N THR A 238 8.53 7.45 1.16
CA THR A 238 8.91 6.07 1.43
C THR A 238 7.95 5.41 2.44
N ILE A 239 7.58 6.13 3.49
CA ILE A 239 6.67 5.63 4.53
C ILE A 239 5.22 5.64 4.06
N MET A 240 4.78 6.71 3.38
CA MET A 240 3.43 6.84 2.85
C MET A 240 3.09 5.74 1.84
N LEU A 241 4.06 5.35 1.02
CA LEU A 241 3.89 4.30 0.03
C LEU A 241 3.90 2.90 0.66
N CYS A 242 4.46 2.73 1.85
CA CYS A 242 4.55 1.45 2.54
C CYS A 242 3.15 0.99 2.97
N GLY A 243 2.59 0.06 2.20
CA GLY A 243 1.26 -0.53 2.44
C GLY A 243 0.52 -0.83 1.15
N PHE A 244 -0.21 -1.94 1.17
CA PHE A 244 -0.96 -2.47 0.03
C PHE A 244 -2.32 -1.79 -0.20
N ALA A 245 -2.53 -0.58 0.31
CA ALA A 245 -3.78 0.15 0.14
C ALA A 245 -3.94 0.66 -1.30
N ASN A 246 -4.54 -0.15 -2.17
CA ASN A 246 -4.87 0.14 -3.56
C ASN A 246 -6.13 -0.61 -4.00
N PHE A 247 -6.69 -0.27 -5.17
CA PHE A 247 -7.92 -0.90 -5.67
C PHE A 247 -7.76 -2.41 -5.93
N ALA A 248 -6.61 -2.86 -6.42
CA ALA A 248 -6.36 -4.28 -6.67
C ALA A 248 -6.37 -5.09 -5.37
N SER A 249 -5.86 -4.53 -4.28
CA SER A 249 -5.83 -5.16 -2.96
C SER A 249 -7.21 -5.45 -2.38
N ILE A 250 -8.23 -4.67 -2.75
CA ILE A 250 -9.61 -4.98 -2.38
C ILE A 250 -9.98 -6.38 -2.91
N GLY A 251 -9.76 -6.60 -4.20
CA GLY A 251 -10.04 -7.89 -4.84
C GLY A 251 -9.18 -9.03 -4.29
N ILE A 252 -7.89 -8.77 -4.05
CA ILE A 252 -6.94 -9.74 -3.49
C ILE A 252 -7.40 -10.20 -2.09
N GLN A 253 -7.80 -9.27 -1.22
CA GLN A 253 -8.26 -9.62 0.12
C GLN A 253 -9.61 -10.30 0.12
N ILE A 254 -10.58 -9.84 -0.70
CA ILE A 254 -11.87 -10.52 -0.84
C ILE A 254 -11.66 -11.96 -1.32
N GLY A 255 -10.79 -12.16 -2.30
CA GLY A 255 -10.44 -13.50 -2.80
C GLY A 255 -9.73 -14.34 -1.75
N GLY A 256 -8.66 -13.81 -1.13
CA GLY A 256 -7.85 -14.55 -0.16
C GLY A 256 -8.61 -14.91 1.11
N ILE A 257 -9.22 -13.92 1.78
CA ILE A 257 -10.00 -14.15 3.01
C ILE A 257 -11.29 -14.91 2.70
N GLY A 258 -11.91 -14.66 1.54
CA GLY A 258 -13.12 -15.34 1.09
C GLY A 258 -12.96 -16.85 0.90
N ILE A 259 -11.77 -17.31 0.47
CA ILE A 259 -11.43 -18.74 0.41
C ILE A 259 -11.38 -19.35 1.82
N LEU A 260 -10.85 -18.60 2.80
CA LEU A 260 -10.72 -19.06 4.18
C LEU A 260 -12.05 -19.00 4.95
N ALA A 261 -12.93 -18.08 4.59
CA ALA A 261 -14.25 -17.86 5.20
C ALA A 261 -15.33 -17.59 4.12
N PRO A 262 -15.80 -18.61 3.37
CA PRO A 262 -16.68 -18.42 2.21
C PRO A 262 -18.00 -17.69 2.52
N GLY A 263 -18.53 -17.85 3.72
CA GLY A 263 -19.78 -17.18 4.16
C GLY A 263 -19.62 -15.67 4.40
N LYS A 264 -18.41 -15.13 4.35
CA LYS A 264 -18.12 -13.72 4.65
C LYS A 264 -17.84 -12.85 3.42
N SER A 265 -17.85 -13.42 2.21
CA SER A 265 -17.51 -12.68 0.97
C SER A 265 -18.35 -11.41 0.77
N LYS A 266 -19.65 -11.44 1.09
CA LYS A 266 -20.52 -10.26 1.02
C LYS A 266 -20.07 -9.14 1.97
N LEU A 267 -19.74 -9.52 3.22
CA LEU A 267 -19.21 -8.57 4.21
C LEU A 267 -17.90 -7.94 3.74
N LEU A 268 -16.96 -8.77 3.25
CA LEU A 268 -15.65 -8.30 2.75
C LEU A 268 -15.80 -7.30 1.59
N THR A 269 -16.73 -7.57 0.66
CA THR A 269 -17.04 -6.64 -0.44
C THR A 269 -17.61 -5.32 0.07
N GLU A 270 -18.51 -5.37 1.06
CA GLU A 270 -19.12 -4.16 1.65
C GLU A 270 -18.11 -3.25 2.33
N ILE A 271 -17.12 -3.83 3.03
CA ILE A 271 -16.14 -3.06 3.80
C ILE A 271 -14.82 -2.80 3.05
N GLY A 272 -14.57 -3.47 1.93
CA GLY A 272 -13.27 -3.46 1.23
C GLY A 272 -12.79 -2.06 0.83
N PHE A 273 -13.65 -1.25 0.22
CA PHE A 273 -13.30 0.12 -0.14
C PHE A 273 -12.99 1.00 1.09
N LYS A 274 -13.77 0.83 2.16
CA LYS A 274 -13.51 1.55 3.42
C LYS A 274 -12.21 1.10 4.07
N ALA A 275 -11.87 -0.18 3.98
CA ALA A 275 -10.60 -0.71 4.47
C ALA A 275 -9.40 -0.16 3.68
N MET A 276 -9.53 0.05 2.36
CA MET A 276 -8.52 0.71 1.54
C MET A 276 -8.29 2.16 2.00
N ILE A 277 -9.37 2.92 2.24
CA ILE A 277 -9.26 4.27 2.79
C ILE A 277 -8.59 4.25 4.17
N ALA A 278 -9.00 3.32 5.04
CA ALA A 278 -8.41 3.18 6.37
C ALA A 278 -6.91 2.85 6.30
N GLY A 279 -6.49 1.92 5.45
CA GLY A 279 -5.08 1.59 5.23
C GLY A 279 -4.27 2.78 4.69
N THR A 280 -4.86 3.57 3.79
CA THR A 280 -4.25 4.81 3.30
C THR A 280 -4.07 5.82 4.42
N LEU A 281 -5.09 6.03 5.27
CA LEU A 281 -5.00 6.93 6.42
C LEU A 281 -3.93 6.48 7.42
N VAL A 282 -3.74 5.18 7.62
CA VAL A 282 -2.65 4.64 8.45
C VAL A 282 -1.28 5.02 7.88
N SER A 283 -1.09 4.86 6.58
CA SER A 283 0.18 5.21 5.90
C SER A 283 0.45 6.73 5.99
N LEU A 284 -0.58 7.56 5.77
CA LEU A 284 -0.49 9.01 5.90
C LEU A 284 -0.18 9.44 7.35
N LEU A 285 -0.83 8.82 8.33
CA LEU A 285 -0.56 9.08 9.74
C LEU A 285 0.89 8.76 10.10
N SER A 286 1.42 7.62 9.64
CA SER A 286 2.81 7.24 9.85
C SER A 286 3.77 8.23 9.19
N ALA A 287 3.50 8.65 7.96
CA ALA A 287 4.29 9.66 7.26
C ALA A 287 4.25 11.02 7.97
N THR A 288 3.10 11.41 8.54
CA THR A 288 2.94 12.64 9.34
C THR A 288 3.84 12.62 10.57
N PHE A 289 3.79 11.53 11.35
CA PHE A 289 4.64 11.43 12.56
C PHE A 289 6.13 11.54 12.23
N VAL A 290 6.57 10.85 11.17
CA VAL A 290 7.97 10.94 10.76
C VAL A 290 8.31 12.31 10.22
N GLY A 291 7.42 12.93 9.44
CA GLY A 291 7.59 14.31 8.98
C GLY A 291 7.72 15.32 10.11
N MET A 292 6.96 15.14 11.20
CA MET A 292 7.08 15.99 12.41
C MET A 292 8.43 15.83 13.15
N LEU A 293 9.00 14.62 13.13
CA LEU A 293 10.28 14.34 13.78
C LEU A 293 11.49 14.84 12.97
N LEU A 294 11.34 14.98 11.67
CA LEU A 294 12.40 15.46 10.78
C LEU A 294 12.47 17.00 10.68
N GLY A 295 11.49 17.71 11.21
CA GLY A 295 11.44 19.17 11.26
C GLY A 295 10.77 19.81 10.06
#